data_2735633a5fbf7a5f6c598685196df5ce
#
_entry.id   2735633a5fbf7a5f6c598685196df5ce
#
_cell.length_a   1.000
_cell.length_b   1.000
_cell.length_c   1.000
_cell.angle_alpha   90.00
_cell.angle_beta   90.00
_cell.angle_gamma   90.00
#
_symmetry.space_group_name_H-M   'P 1'
#
loop_
_entity.id
_entity.type
_entity.pdbx_description
1 polymer ?
#
loop_
_entity_poly.entity_id
_entity_poly.type
_entity_poly.pdbx_seq_one_letter_code
_entity_poly.pdbx_strand_id
1 'polypeptide(L)'
;MTKTLLQFLFLLFITVPALWSGVKLNFVAQEIDQNFAEGCAVGDLNKDGGLDIVSGKFYYLSPDWRPVAFRELEGFGKDYLQDNGDHIFDVDGDGWSDIVSGQFTKPAVLWFQNPGSWPIAKTKHWAKQPLLDTGSRRNEISFLRDMNGDGDLDYIGNSWGEKEAMKVFLFSRDHKESITSEHVVSTTGNGHGQGFGDLNGDGLEDIVFMYGWYERPVSNPFGQEWKLRNDFTLPKASCPIVVFDLNEDGRSDLVWGKGHDYGLYWYEQLEPEEDGTTRWKHHLIDDSISQLHAIIMADLDGDGRKEIITGKRYYAHSGRDKGAEDPIVLVRYSYELK
;
A
#
# COMPACT_ATOMS: atom_id res chain seq x y z
N MET A 1 -41.82 -65.43 -4.98
CA MET A 1 -40.36 -65.43 -5.24
C MET A 1 -40.02 -64.33 -6.22
N THR A 2 -39.76 -63.16 -5.72
CA THR A 2 -39.41 -61.98 -6.53
C THR A 2 -37.96 -61.70 -6.30
N LYS A 3 -37.14 -61.83 -7.34
CA LYS A 3 -35.70 -61.53 -7.31
C LYS A 3 -35.48 -60.03 -7.56
N THR A 4 -35.00 -59.36 -6.56
CA THR A 4 -34.56 -57.93 -6.67
C THR A 4 -33.18 -57.92 -7.27
N LEU A 5 -33.03 -57.25 -8.42
CA LEU A 5 -31.76 -57.04 -9.10
C LEU A 5 -31.14 -55.76 -8.52
N LEU A 6 -30.02 -55.89 -7.84
CA LEU A 6 -29.22 -54.73 -7.33
C LEU A 6 -28.29 -54.29 -8.47
N GLN A 7 -28.56 -53.11 -9.07
CA GLN A 7 -27.64 -52.47 -10.02
C GLN A 7 -26.59 -51.68 -9.23
N PHE A 8 -25.34 -52.10 -9.33
CA PHE A 8 -24.20 -51.30 -8.88
C PHE A 8 -23.83 -50.28 -9.96
N LEU A 9 -24.01 -49.00 -9.63
CA LEU A 9 -23.55 -47.90 -10.46
C LEU A 9 -22.07 -47.63 -10.11
N PHE A 10 -21.14 -48.01 -11.01
CA PHE A 10 -19.74 -47.63 -10.91
C PHE A 10 -19.60 -46.20 -11.41
N LEU A 11 -19.38 -45.25 -10.50
CA LEU A 11 -18.94 -43.90 -10.84
C LEU A 11 -17.45 -43.98 -11.18
N LEU A 12 -17.12 -43.85 -12.46
CA LEU A 12 -15.76 -43.70 -12.95
C LEU A 12 -15.33 -42.25 -12.70
N PHE A 13 -14.54 -41.99 -11.67
CA PHE A 13 -13.86 -40.71 -11.51
C PHE A 13 -12.73 -40.63 -12.55
N ILE A 14 -12.96 -39.92 -13.64
CA ILE A 14 -11.91 -39.53 -14.56
C ILE A 14 -11.20 -38.32 -13.91
N THR A 15 -10.07 -38.56 -13.25
CA THR A 15 -9.17 -37.48 -12.89
C THR A 15 -8.50 -36.98 -14.18
N VAL A 16 -9.01 -35.87 -14.69
CA VAL A 16 -8.31 -35.12 -15.74
C VAL A 16 -7.10 -34.47 -15.04
N PRO A 17 -5.85 -34.81 -15.40
CA PRO A 17 -4.73 -34.06 -14.89
C PRO A 17 -4.90 -32.62 -15.38
N ALA A 18 -4.98 -31.68 -14.45
CA ALA A 18 -4.89 -30.26 -14.78
C ALA A 18 -3.52 -30.05 -15.44
N LEU A 19 -3.53 -29.87 -16.75
CA LEU A 19 -2.36 -29.39 -17.47
C LEU A 19 -2.21 -27.93 -17.08
N TRP A 20 -1.43 -27.68 -16.05
CA TRP A 20 -0.94 -26.37 -15.69
C TRP A 20 0.01 -25.92 -16.80
N SER A 21 -0.51 -25.33 -17.84
CA SER A 21 0.29 -24.49 -18.72
C SER A 21 0.42 -23.15 -18.01
N GLY A 22 1.45 -23.00 -17.20
CA GLY A 22 1.76 -21.69 -16.62
C GLY A 22 1.78 -20.66 -17.74
N VAL A 23 0.98 -19.60 -17.59
CA VAL A 23 0.99 -18.49 -18.54
C VAL A 23 2.40 -17.90 -18.52
N LYS A 24 3.10 -17.96 -19.66
CA LYS A 24 4.41 -17.34 -19.78
C LYS A 24 4.21 -15.84 -19.92
N LEU A 25 4.41 -15.12 -18.82
CA LEU A 25 4.39 -13.66 -18.84
C LEU A 25 5.60 -13.15 -19.63
N ASN A 26 5.35 -12.17 -20.47
CA ASN A 26 6.38 -11.44 -21.20
C ASN A 26 6.31 -9.97 -20.78
N PHE A 27 7.33 -9.51 -20.06
CA PHE A 27 7.40 -8.12 -19.59
C PHE A 27 8.20 -7.28 -20.59
N VAL A 28 7.64 -6.13 -20.93
CA VAL A 28 8.33 -5.11 -21.73
C VAL A 28 8.52 -3.89 -20.80
N ALA A 29 9.76 -3.53 -20.52
CA ALA A 29 10.08 -2.33 -19.78
C ALA A 29 9.99 -1.10 -20.71
N GLN A 30 9.23 -0.10 -20.26
CA GLN A 30 9.16 1.21 -20.90
C GLN A 30 9.54 2.27 -19.88
N GLU A 31 10.62 3.01 -20.13
CA GLU A 31 10.97 4.19 -19.35
C GLU A 31 10.06 5.34 -19.80
N ILE A 32 9.30 5.91 -18.86
CA ILE A 32 8.38 7.02 -19.10
C ILE A 32 9.06 8.34 -18.80
N ASP A 33 9.71 8.44 -17.65
CA ASP A 33 10.42 9.63 -17.20
C ASP A 33 11.46 9.29 -16.12
N GLN A 34 12.34 10.25 -15.85
CA GLN A 34 13.29 10.22 -14.72
C GLN A 34 13.13 11.50 -13.90
N ASN A 35 12.60 11.37 -12.70
CA ASN A 35 12.42 12.48 -11.77
C ASN A 35 12.82 12.09 -10.34
N PHE A 36 12.87 13.08 -9.44
CA PHE A 36 13.28 12.88 -8.04
C PHE A 36 12.09 12.69 -7.08
N ALA A 37 10.89 12.35 -7.58
CA ALA A 37 9.74 12.06 -6.75
C ALA A 37 9.79 10.62 -6.25
N GLU A 38 9.33 10.41 -5.03
CA GLU A 38 9.01 9.08 -4.50
C GLU A 38 7.50 8.80 -4.63
N GLY A 39 6.68 9.85 -4.66
CA GLY A 39 5.24 9.73 -4.89
C GLY A 39 4.93 9.30 -6.33
N CYS A 40 4.04 8.30 -6.44
CA CYS A 40 3.48 7.87 -7.71
C CYS A 40 2.06 7.34 -7.48
N ALA A 41 1.13 7.74 -8.34
CA ALA A 41 -0.23 7.24 -8.32
C ALA A 41 -0.72 6.95 -9.75
N VAL A 42 -1.68 6.03 -9.85
CA VAL A 42 -2.28 5.61 -11.11
C VAL A 42 -3.80 5.73 -11.04
N GLY A 43 -4.42 6.33 -12.04
CA GLY A 43 -5.87 6.48 -12.14
C GLY A 43 -6.29 7.19 -13.42
N ASP A 44 -7.57 7.13 -13.75
CA ASP A 44 -8.13 7.83 -14.91
C ASP A 44 -8.42 9.29 -14.55
N LEU A 45 -7.56 10.20 -14.97
CA LEU A 45 -7.65 11.64 -14.67
C LEU A 45 -8.58 12.40 -15.63
N ASN A 46 -8.72 11.89 -16.85
CA ASN A 46 -9.40 12.60 -17.96
C ASN A 46 -10.71 11.94 -18.38
N LYS A 47 -11.12 10.85 -17.72
CA LYS A 47 -12.33 10.07 -17.98
C LYS A 47 -12.38 9.45 -19.39
N ASP A 48 -11.22 9.08 -19.95
CA ASP A 48 -11.16 8.40 -21.24
C ASP A 48 -11.14 6.87 -21.12
N GLY A 49 -11.09 6.35 -19.89
CA GLY A 49 -11.04 4.91 -19.57
C GLY A 49 -9.62 4.34 -19.58
N GLY A 50 -8.61 5.13 -19.90
CA GLY A 50 -7.19 4.79 -19.78
C GLY A 50 -6.67 5.09 -18.36
N LEU A 51 -5.70 4.31 -17.89
CA LEU A 51 -5.03 4.63 -16.63
C LEU A 51 -3.88 5.60 -16.91
N ASP A 52 -3.89 6.72 -16.24
CA ASP A 52 -2.86 7.76 -16.26
C ASP A 52 -1.93 7.62 -15.07
N ILE A 53 -0.78 8.25 -15.11
CA ILE A 53 0.21 8.25 -14.03
C ILE A 53 0.40 9.67 -13.52
N VAL A 54 0.57 9.81 -12.21
CA VAL A 54 1.06 11.04 -11.56
C VAL A 54 2.37 10.72 -10.86
N SER A 55 3.39 11.55 -11.09
CA SER A 55 4.64 11.47 -10.33
C SER A 55 5.36 12.82 -10.39
N GLY A 56 5.83 13.28 -9.23
CA GLY A 56 6.52 14.54 -9.10
C GLY A 56 5.71 15.71 -9.61
N LYS A 57 6.26 16.50 -10.51
CA LYS A 57 5.61 17.71 -11.05
C LYS A 57 4.63 17.43 -12.18
N PHE A 58 4.51 16.18 -12.63
CA PHE A 58 3.88 15.83 -13.88
C PHE A 58 2.74 14.83 -13.71
N TYR A 59 1.79 14.88 -14.63
CA TYR A 59 0.96 13.76 -14.99
C TYR A 59 1.30 13.29 -16.40
N TYR A 60 1.01 12.02 -16.68
CA TYR A 60 1.32 11.33 -17.93
C TYR A 60 0.07 10.61 -18.40
N LEU A 61 -0.54 11.11 -19.48
CA LEU A 61 -1.76 10.53 -20.03
C LEU A 61 -1.46 9.30 -20.90
N SER A 62 -2.23 8.26 -20.68
CA SER A 62 -2.28 7.09 -21.55
C SER A 62 -2.77 7.45 -22.96
N PRO A 63 -2.31 6.77 -24.03
CA PRO A 63 -1.19 5.83 -24.10
C PRO A 63 0.17 6.50 -24.42
N ASP A 64 0.21 7.81 -24.58
CA ASP A 64 1.38 8.54 -25.08
C ASP A 64 2.44 8.80 -24.01
N TRP A 65 2.05 8.81 -22.76
CA TRP A 65 2.89 9.01 -21.57
C TRP A 65 3.76 10.27 -21.62
N ARG A 66 3.31 11.32 -22.28
CA ARG A 66 4.03 12.57 -22.35
C ARG A 66 3.86 13.37 -21.07
N PRO A 67 4.97 13.84 -20.43
CA PRO A 67 4.87 14.63 -19.22
C PRO A 67 4.15 15.96 -19.46
N VAL A 68 3.19 16.26 -18.60
CA VAL A 68 2.50 17.55 -18.53
C VAL A 68 2.63 18.10 -17.14
N ALA A 69 3.33 19.24 -16.99
CA ALA A 69 3.48 19.88 -15.70
C ALA A 69 2.15 20.47 -15.22
N PHE A 70 1.77 20.15 -13.98
CA PHE A 70 0.53 20.63 -13.37
C PHE A 70 0.74 21.30 -12.02
N ARG A 71 1.91 21.10 -11.40
CA ARG A 71 2.25 21.64 -10.08
C ARG A 71 3.73 21.96 -9.95
N GLU A 72 4.07 22.78 -8.94
CA GLU A 72 5.44 22.99 -8.50
C GLU A 72 5.64 22.29 -7.16
N LEU A 73 6.79 21.65 -7.02
CA LEU A 73 7.25 20.98 -5.79
C LEU A 73 8.61 21.54 -5.38
N GLU A 74 8.79 21.74 -4.10
CA GLU A 74 10.08 22.15 -3.53
C GLU A 74 11.04 20.95 -3.47
N GLY A 75 12.34 21.23 -3.51
CA GLY A 75 13.35 20.22 -3.28
C GLY A 75 13.45 19.81 -1.81
N PHE A 76 13.84 18.56 -1.58
CA PHE A 76 14.18 18.03 -0.26
C PHE A 76 15.53 17.31 -0.33
N GLY A 77 16.49 17.73 0.50
CA GLY A 77 17.84 17.21 0.41
C GLY A 77 18.53 17.54 -0.92
N LYS A 78 19.26 16.57 -1.48
CA LYS A 78 19.94 16.74 -2.77
C LYS A 78 19.14 16.20 -3.95
N ASP A 79 18.46 15.08 -3.74
CA ASP A 79 17.94 14.22 -4.80
C ASP A 79 16.47 13.84 -4.57
N TYR A 80 15.71 14.68 -3.85
CA TYR A 80 14.29 14.43 -3.56
C TYR A 80 13.43 15.67 -3.82
N LEU A 81 12.17 15.45 -4.10
CA LEU A 81 11.11 16.46 -4.04
C LEU A 81 10.32 16.31 -2.73
N GLN A 82 9.64 17.37 -2.30
CA GLN A 82 8.68 17.33 -1.19
C GLN A 82 7.40 16.62 -1.64
N ASP A 83 7.51 15.31 -1.89
CA ASP A 83 6.48 14.44 -2.43
C ASP A 83 6.77 13.00 -1.98
N ASN A 84 6.15 12.60 -0.86
CA ASN A 84 6.35 11.29 -0.26
C ASN A 84 5.22 10.30 -0.56
N GLY A 85 4.20 10.72 -1.30
CA GLY A 85 3.08 9.90 -1.70
C GLY A 85 2.02 10.73 -2.41
N ASP A 86 1.61 10.24 -3.57
CA ASP A 86 0.49 10.78 -4.33
C ASP A 86 -0.70 9.82 -4.27
N HIS A 87 -1.90 10.38 -4.23
CA HIS A 87 -3.15 9.64 -4.34
C HIS A 87 -4.06 10.30 -5.35
N ILE A 88 -4.82 9.49 -6.08
CA ILE A 88 -5.80 9.94 -7.06
C ILE A 88 -7.17 9.53 -6.58
N PHE A 89 -8.02 10.49 -6.22
CA PHE A 89 -9.43 10.28 -5.91
C PHE A 89 -10.21 11.60 -5.97
N ASP A 90 -11.52 11.51 -6.10
CA ASP A 90 -12.44 12.67 -6.15
C ASP A 90 -12.66 13.21 -4.74
N VAL A 91 -11.98 14.29 -4.39
CA VAL A 91 -11.98 14.89 -3.05
C VAL A 91 -13.26 15.67 -2.77
N ASP A 92 -13.77 16.43 -3.76
CA ASP A 92 -14.91 17.33 -3.57
C ASP A 92 -16.23 16.79 -4.13
N GLY A 93 -16.23 15.57 -4.65
CA GLY A 93 -17.42 14.90 -5.16
C GLY A 93 -17.94 15.46 -6.49
N ASP A 94 -17.11 16.21 -7.24
CA ASP A 94 -17.48 16.75 -8.55
C ASP A 94 -17.43 15.71 -9.67
N GLY A 95 -16.95 14.51 -9.34
CA GLY A 95 -16.83 13.38 -10.21
C GLY A 95 -15.52 13.36 -10.99
N TRP A 96 -14.60 14.30 -10.83
CA TRP A 96 -13.26 14.26 -11.41
C TRP A 96 -12.24 13.83 -10.36
N SER A 97 -11.33 12.95 -10.75
CA SER A 97 -10.28 12.52 -9.86
C SER A 97 -9.25 13.63 -9.65
N ASP A 98 -9.04 14.00 -8.40
CA ASP A 98 -8.07 14.98 -7.95
C ASP A 98 -6.75 14.31 -7.56
N ILE A 99 -5.75 15.11 -7.19
CA ILE A 99 -4.48 14.62 -6.69
C ILE A 99 -4.26 15.12 -5.26
N VAL A 100 -4.04 14.19 -4.33
CA VAL A 100 -3.64 14.47 -2.94
C VAL A 100 -2.19 14.07 -2.75
N SER A 101 -1.38 14.97 -2.20
CA SER A 101 0.06 14.80 -2.10
C SER A 101 0.56 15.07 -0.69
N GLY A 102 1.21 14.09 -0.08
CA GLY A 102 1.95 14.23 1.16
C GLY A 102 3.31 14.91 0.95
N GLN A 103 3.90 15.40 2.04
CA GLN A 103 5.22 16.05 2.01
C GLN A 103 6.13 15.46 3.09
N PHE A 104 7.42 15.28 2.81
CA PHE A 104 8.37 14.69 3.75
C PHE A 104 8.53 15.50 5.04
N THR A 105 8.84 16.79 4.93
CA THR A 105 9.25 17.63 6.07
C THR A 105 8.26 18.71 6.44
N LYS A 106 7.10 18.73 5.79
CA LYS A 106 6.02 19.66 6.06
C LYS A 106 4.78 18.90 6.49
N PRO A 107 4.02 19.42 7.47
CA PRO A 107 2.85 18.72 7.96
C PRO A 107 1.63 18.81 7.02
N ALA A 108 1.63 19.79 6.11
CA ALA A 108 0.51 19.99 5.21
C ALA A 108 0.46 18.90 4.14
N VAL A 109 -0.69 18.26 4.00
CA VAL A 109 -1.07 17.47 2.84
C VAL A 109 -1.80 18.39 1.87
N LEU A 110 -1.44 18.32 0.60
CA LEU A 110 -1.91 19.23 -0.43
C LEU A 110 -2.94 18.54 -1.33
N TRP A 111 -3.97 19.27 -1.68
CA TRP A 111 -4.95 18.89 -2.69
C TRP A 111 -4.77 19.74 -3.94
N PHE A 112 -4.64 19.08 -5.08
CA PHE A 112 -4.60 19.68 -6.41
C PHE A 112 -5.88 19.31 -7.15
N GLN A 113 -6.78 20.28 -7.25
CA GLN A 113 -8.10 20.09 -7.83
C GLN A 113 -8.01 19.89 -9.36
N ASN A 114 -8.62 18.83 -9.84
CA ASN A 114 -8.76 18.58 -11.27
C ASN A 114 -9.66 19.68 -11.89
N PRO A 115 -9.23 20.37 -12.96
CA PRO A 115 -10.01 21.44 -13.55
C PRO A 115 -11.30 20.99 -14.25
N GLY A 116 -11.58 19.68 -14.32
CA GLY A 116 -12.83 19.13 -14.84
C GLY A 116 -13.08 19.35 -16.34
N SER A 117 -12.06 19.79 -17.08
CA SER A 117 -12.16 20.03 -18.51
C SER A 117 -10.89 19.60 -19.24
N TRP A 118 -11.05 18.76 -20.24
CA TRP A 118 -9.94 18.22 -21.04
C TRP A 118 -10.12 18.52 -22.52
N PRO A 119 -9.02 18.79 -23.29
CA PRO A 119 -7.65 18.87 -22.81
C PRO A 119 -7.35 20.14 -22.00
N ILE A 120 -6.57 19.99 -20.93
CA ILE A 120 -6.11 21.11 -20.13
C ILE A 120 -5.05 21.90 -20.92
N ALA A 121 -5.09 23.23 -20.82
CA ALA A 121 -4.02 24.05 -21.39
C ALA A 121 -2.68 23.67 -20.75
N LYS A 122 -1.66 23.35 -21.58
CA LYS A 122 -0.35 22.84 -21.17
C LYS A 122 0.41 23.70 -20.15
N THR A 123 0.01 24.94 -19.96
CA THR A 123 0.64 25.90 -19.06
C THR A 123 -0.17 26.16 -17.79
N LYS A 124 -1.30 25.47 -17.63
CA LYS A 124 -2.19 25.72 -16.51
C LYS A 124 -1.86 24.75 -15.37
N HIS A 125 -1.31 25.28 -14.28
CA HIS A 125 -1.23 24.54 -13.03
C HIS A 125 -2.62 24.33 -12.43
N TRP A 126 -2.81 23.21 -11.78
CA TRP A 126 -4.05 22.90 -11.07
C TRP A 126 -4.18 23.79 -9.83
N ALA A 127 -5.39 24.10 -9.44
CA ALA A 127 -5.65 24.81 -8.21
C ALA A 127 -5.14 24.00 -7.02
N LYS A 128 -4.32 24.64 -6.18
CA LYS A 128 -3.70 24.01 -5.01
C LYS A 128 -4.24 24.61 -3.73
N GLN A 129 -4.60 23.76 -2.79
CA GLN A 129 -5.00 24.15 -1.45
C GLN A 129 -4.55 23.14 -0.40
N PRO A 130 -4.37 23.55 0.86
CA PRO A 130 -4.13 22.60 1.94
C PRO A 130 -5.38 21.74 2.13
N LEU A 131 -5.19 20.43 2.30
CA LEU A 131 -6.25 19.50 2.60
C LEU A 131 -6.31 19.22 4.10
N LEU A 132 -5.18 18.85 4.69
CA LEU A 132 -5.06 18.58 6.12
C LEU A 132 -3.65 18.90 6.64
N ASP A 133 -3.50 18.89 7.95
CA ASP A 133 -2.21 19.03 8.64
C ASP A 133 -1.97 17.77 9.50
N THR A 134 -0.97 16.97 9.15
CA THR A 134 -0.63 15.75 9.89
C THR A 134 -0.06 16.04 11.29
N GLY A 135 0.40 17.28 11.54
CA GLY A 135 1.16 17.64 12.72
C GLY A 135 2.61 17.14 12.70
N SER A 136 2.98 16.30 11.73
CA SER A 136 4.33 15.73 11.59
C SER A 136 5.17 16.50 10.58
N ARG A 137 6.48 16.57 10.88
CA ARG A 137 7.52 17.03 9.94
C ARG A 137 8.49 15.92 9.55
N ARG A 138 8.03 14.67 9.72
CA ARG A 138 8.78 13.44 9.45
C ARG A 138 7.90 12.42 8.76
N ASN A 139 7.19 12.85 7.73
CA ASN A 139 6.27 11.96 7.01
C ASN A 139 7.05 11.06 6.06
N GLU A 140 6.72 9.77 6.04
CA GLU A 140 7.34 8.77 5.17
C GLU A 140 6.46 8.41 3.99
N ILE A 141 5.26 7.95 4.27
CA ILE A 141 4.26 7.56 3.27
C ILE A 141 2.87 7.86 3.81
N SER A 142 1.88 7.82 2.95
CA SER A 142 0.48 7.88 3.34
C SER A 142 -0.34 6.81 2.66
N PHE A 143 -1.48 6.51 3.26
CA PHE A 143 -2.43 5.51 2.77
C PHE A 143 -3.82 6.11 2.70
N LEU A 144 -4.62 5.59 1.77
CA LEU A 144 -6.05 5.83 1.72
C LEU A 144 -6.79 4.53 1.99
N ARG A 145 -7.65 4.53 3.02
CA ARG A 145 -8.45 3.38 3.45
C ARG A 145 -9.78 3.87 3.98
N ASP A 146 -10.84 3.12 3.76
CA ASP A 146 -12.11 3.33 4.45
C ASP A 146 -12.02 2.72 5.86
N MET A 147 -11.54 3.54 6.81
CA MET A 147 -11.27 3.08 8.18
C MET A 147 -12.53 3.06 9.04
N ASN A 148 -13.60 3.73 8.65
CA ASN A 148 -14.84 3.79 9.43
C ASN A 148 -15.99 2.97 8.82
N GLY A 149 -15.86 2.50 7.58
CA GLY A 149 -16.85 1.68 6.89
C GLY A 149 -18.00 2.51 6.27
N ASP A 150 -17.78 3.83 6.03
CA ASP A 150 -18.80 4.70 5.44
C ASP A 150 -18.74 4.77 3.91
N GLY A 151 -17.73 4.16 3.30
CA GLY A 151 -17.50 4.12 1.85
C GLY A 151 -16.65 5.28 1.32
N ASP A 152 -16.25 6.22 2.16
CA ASP A 152 -15.28 7.26 1.83
C ASP A 152 -13.88 6.81 2.23
N LEU A 153 -12.87 7.31 1.52
CA LEU A 153 -11.48 6.97 1.83
C LEU A 153 -10.91 7.93 2.86
N ASP A 154 -10.36 7.40 3.94
CA ASP A 154 -9.69 8.15 4.98
C ASP A 154 -8.19 8.24 4.71
N TYR A 155 -7.55 9.31 5.20
CA TYR A 155 -6.12 9.50 5.06
C TYR A 155 -5.39 9.06 6.33
N ILE A 156 -4.39 8.20 6.16
CA ILE A 156 -3.53 7.74 7.24
C ILE A 156 -2.08 8.12 6.88
N GLY A 157 -1.48 8.98 7.70
CA GLY A 157 -0.08 9.37 7.55
C GLY A 157 0.84 8.46 8.33
N ASN A 158 1.94 8.05 7.72
CA ASN A 158 3.04 7.37 8.39
C ASN A 158 4.19 8.35 8.63
N SER A 159 4.88 8.21 9.75
CA SER A 159 6.05 9.02 10.11
C SER A 159 7.23 8.11 10.44
N TRP A 160 8.44 8.48 9.98
CA TRP A 160 9.65 7.80 10.46
C TRP A 160 10.02 8.16 11.92
N GLY A 161 9.26 9.06 12.54
CA GLY A 161 9.41 9.43 13.95
C GLY A 161 8.68 8.46 14.87
N GLU A 162 9.39 7.48 15.43
CA GLU A 162 8.82 6.44 16.30
C GLU A 162 8.01 6.93 17.51
N LYS A 163 8.22 8.18 17.92
CA LYS A 163 7.53 8.82 19.06
C LYS A 163 6.37 9.71 18.62
N GLU A 164 6.11 9.81 17.34
CA GLU A 164 5.00 10.61 16.82
C GLU A 164 3.69 9.82 16.92
N ALA A 165 2.58 10.54 17.01
CA ALA A 165 1.26 9.93 17.10
C ALA A 165 0.89 9.21 15.80
N MET A 166 0.19 8.09 15.95
CA MET A 166 -0.51 7.43 14.85
C MET A 166 -1.89 8.06 14.72
N LYS A 167 -2.24 8.55 13.54
CA LYS A 167 -3.47 9.30 13.29
C LYS A 167 -4.19 8.83 12.05
N VAL A 168 -5.52 8.92 12.11
CA VAL A 168 -6.42 8.75 10.97
C VAL A 168 -7.20 10.06 10.78
N PHE A 169 -7.31 10.51 9.54
CA PHE A 169 -8.08 11.69 9.17
C PHE A 169 -9.27 11.23 8.34
N LEU A 170 -10.46 11.28 8.94
CA LEU A 170 -11.68 10.84 8.27
C LEU A 170 -12.16 11.89 7.28
N PHE A 171 -12.44 11.49 6.07
CA PHE A 171 -13.14 12.30 5.07
C PHE A 171 -14.63 12.04 5.11
N SER A 172 -15.41 13.03 4.72
CA SER A 172 -16.83 12.87 4.46
C SER A 172 -17.22 13.68 3.23
N ARG A 173 -17.92 13.05 2.30
CA ARG A 173 -18.41 13.68 1.07
C ARG A 173 -19.64 14.54 1.27
N ASP A 174 -20.33 14.41 2.41
CA ASP A 174 -21.57 15.14 2.68
C ASP A 174 -21.36 16.62 2.98
N HIS A 175 -20.13 17.04 3.19
CA HIS A 175 -19.77 18.41 3.49
C HIS A 175 -18.81 18.96 2.45
N LYS A 176 -19.15 20.12 1.87
CA LYS A 176 -18.29 20.85 0.93
C LYS A 176 -16.91 21.27 1.48
N GLU A 177 -16.60 20.90 2.70
CA GLU A 177 -15.33 21.05 3.38
C GLU A 177 -14.76 19.66 3.63
N SER A 178 -13.76 19.32 2.89
CA SER A 178 -13.29 17.95 2.59
C SER A 178 -12.66 17.18 3.75
N ILE A 179 -12.64 17.66 4.99
CA ILE A 179 -12.15 16.89 6.15
C ILE A 179 -12.97 17.18 7.35
N THR A 180 -13.32 16.12 8.01
CA THR A 180 -14.26 16.20 9.10
C THR A 180 -13.61 16.00 10.45
N SER A 181 -12.64 15.10 10.61
CA SER A 181 -12.07 14.87 11.92
C SER A 181 -10.73 14.17 11.91
N GLU A 182 -9.83 14.61 12.81
CA GLU A 182 -8.60 13.93 13.15
C GLU A 182 -8.87 12.99 14.33
N HIS A 183 -8.38 11.74 14.23
CA HIS A 183 -8.44 10.75 15.29
C HIS A 183 -7.07 10.23 15.62
N VAL A 184 -6.74 10.23 16.93
CA VAL A 184 -5.49 9.68 17.43
C VAL A 184 -5.71 8.21 17.78
N VAL A 185 -5.10 7.34 16.96
CA VAL A 185 -5.08 5.89 17.22
C VAL A 185 -4.18 5.59 18.42
N SER A 186 -3.03 6.26 18.45
CA SER A 186 -2.10 6.21 19.58
C SER A 186 -1.27 7.49 19.65
N THR A 187 -0.97 7.95 20.84
CA THR A 187 -0.13 9.14 21.08
C THR A 187 1.35 8.91 20.77
N THR A 188 1.75 7.65 20.55
CA THR A 188 3.10 7.23 20.18
C THR A 188 3.03 6.06 19.20
N GLY A 189 4.19 5.58 18.74
CA GLY A 189 4.25 4.30 18.04
C GLY A 189 3.99 4.40 16.55
N ASN A 190 4.30 5.53 15.97
CA ASN A 190 4.55 5.60 14.53
C ASN A 190 5.92 5.00 14.22
N GLY A 191 6.37 4.99 13.01
CA GLY A 191 7.65 4.42 12.59
C GLY A 191 7.69 4.18 11.10
N HIS A 192 8.81 3.72 10.59
CA HIS A 192 9.07 3.66 9.16
C HIS A 192 8.20 2.65 8.39
N GLY A 193 7.77 1.54 9.01
CA GLY A 193 6.92 0.52 8.38
C GLY A 193 5.47 0.61 8.84
N GLN A 194 4.52 0.48 7.91
CA GLN A 194 3.09 0.46 8.21
C GLN A 194 2.33 -0.45 7.24
N GLY A 195 1.29 -1.12 7.75
CA GLY A 195 0.39 -1.99 6.99
C GLY A 195 -0.99 -2.08 7.63
N PHE A 196 -1.93 -2.72 6.93
CA PHE A 196 -3.32 -2.82 7.33
C PHE A 196 -3.86 -4.21 7.04
N GLY A 197 -4.64 -4.76 7.96
CA GLY A 197 -5.36 -6.02 7.80
C GLY A 197 -5.86 -6.56 9.13
N ASP A 198 -6.74 -7.53 9.07
CA ASP A 198 -7.32 -8.21 10.22
C ASP A 198 -6.33 -9.26 10.76
N LEU A 199 -5.70 -8.97 11.92
CA LEU A 199 -4.73 -9.87 12.53
C LEU A 199 -5.32 -10.82 13.57
N ASN A 200 -6.48 -10.48 14.13
CA ASN A 200 -7.11 -11.26 15.17
C ASN A 200 -8.33 -12.07 14.70
N GLY A 201 -8.73 -11.94 13.43
CA GLY A 201 -9.84 -12.67 12.83
C GLY A 201 -11.22 -12.12 13.20
N ASP A 202 -11.31 -10.83 13.61
CA ASP A 202 -12.59 -10.22 14.02
C ASP A 202 -13.31 -9.51 12.85
N GLY A 203 -12.70 -9.48 11.68
CA GLY A 203 -13.24 -8.87 10.46
C GLY A 203 -12.98 -7.38 10.35
N LEU A 204 -12.20 -6.77 11.24
CA LEU A 204 -11.83 -5.36 11.21
C LEU A 204 -10.36 -5.18 10.82
N GLU A 205 -10.06 -4.13 10.05
CA GLU A 205 -8.67 -3.82 9.72
C GLU A 205 -7.94 -3.22 10.93
N ASP A 206 -6.87 -3.87 11.37
CA ASP A 206 -5.89 -3.38 12.32
C ASP A 206 -4.82 -2.55 11.63
N ILE A 207 -4.05 -1.78 12.40
CA ILE A 207 -2.89 -1.04 11.90
C ILE A 207 -1.61 -1.71 12.37
N VAL A 208 -0.84 -2.23 11.42
CA VAL A 208 0.45 -2.88 11.67
C VAL A 208 1.58 -1.87 11.55
N PHE A 209 2.57 -1.96 12.43
CA PHE A 209 3.79 -1.18 12.35
C PHE A 209 5.01 -2.00 12.84
N MET A 210 6.19 -1.41 12.82
CA MET A 210 7.42 -2.17 13.05
C MET A 210 7.59 -2.78 14.46
N TYR A 211 6.80 -2.36 15.45
CA TYR A 211 6.86 -2.85 16.84
C TYR A 211 5.59 -3.58 17.30
N GLY A 212 4.77 -4.06 16.36
CA GLY A 212 3.52 -4.75 16.66
C GLY A 212 2.36 -4.19 15.85
N TRP A 213 1.19 -4.14 16.45
CA TRP A 213 -0.02 -3.69 15.79
C TRP A 213 -1.01 -3.06 16.76
N TYR A 214 -1.84 -2.18 16.25
CA TYR A 214 -2.94 -1.57 16.98
C TYR A 214 -4.23 -2.30 16.64
N GLU A 215 -4.80 -2.97 17.65
CA GLU A 215 -6.07 -3.68 17.55
C GLU A 215 -7.21 -2.66 17.46
N ARG A 216 -7.97 -2.74 16.34
CA ARG A 216 -9.10 -1.85 16.12
C ARG A 216 -10.25 -2.17 17.08
N PRO A 217 -10.75 -1.21 17.87
CA PRO A 217 -11.92 -1.44 18.74
C PRO A 217 -13.18 -1.75 17.91
N VAL A 218 -13.91 -2.80 18.31
CA VAL A 218 -15.19 -3.21 17.70
C VAL A 218 -16.26 -2.11 17.81
N SER A 219 -16.19 -1.30 18.86
CA SER A 219 -17.14 -0.20 19.08
C SER A 219 -16.42 1.12 19.33
N ASN A 220 -16.93 2.20 18.74
CA ASN A 220 -16.40 3.55 18.88
C ASN A 220 -14.88 3.65 18.58
N PRO A 221 -14.38 3.15 17.44
CA PRO A 221 -12.95 3.06 17.14
C PRO A 221 -12.27 4.43 17.13
N PHE A 222 -13.00 5.49 16.83
CA PHE A 222 -12.45 6.85 16.75
C PHE A 222 -12.76 7.73 17.97
N GLY A 223 -13.25 7.13 19.05
CA GLY A 223 -13.47 7.80 20.33
C GLY A 223 -12.51 7.39 21.44
N GLN A 224 -11.50 6.57 21.12
CA GLN A 224 -10.54 6.03 22.08
C GLN A 224 -9.22 5.69 21.39
N GLU A 225 -8.14 5.57 22.18
CA GLU A 225 -6.89 4.98 21.68
C GLU A 225 -7.06 3.49 21.41
N TRP A 226 -6.37 2.98 20.38
CA TRP A 226 -6.39 1.56 20.06
C TRP A 226 -5.39 0.80 20.92
N LYS A 227 -5.70 -0.44 21.20
CA LYS A 227 -4.85 -1.29 22.04
C LYS A 227 -3.62 -1.73 21.25
N LEU A 228 -2.44 -1.39 21.79
CA LEU A 228 -1.18 -1.87 21.26
C LEU A 228 -0.94 -3.34 21.64
N ARG A 229 -0.61 -4.15 20.65
CA ARG A 229 -0.14 -5.53 20.76
C ARG A 229 1.32 -5.60 20.28
N ASN A 230 2.24 -5.93 21.20
CA ASN A 230 3.69 -6.00 20.95
C ASN A 230 4.13 -7.44 20.66
N ASP A 231 3.41 -8.15 19.81
CA ASP A 231 3.59 -9.59 19.60
C ASP A 231 4.76 -9.92 18.67
N PHE A 232 5.27 -8.92 17.96
CA PHE A 232 6.43 -9.04 17.07
C PHE A 232 7.24 -7.75 16.94
N THR A 233 8.39 -7.87 16.31
CA THR A 233 9.20 -6.73 15.86
C THR A 233 9.71 -6.98 14.46
N LEU A 234 9.60 -5.96 13.59
CA LEU A 234 10.03 -5.99 12.19
C LEU A 234 11.23 -5.05 12.02
N PRO A 235 12.47 -5.51 12.27
CA PRO A 235 13.63 -4.62 12.34
C PRO A 235 13.93 -3.96 10.99
N LYS A 236 13.92 -2.64 10.93
CA LYS A 236 14.12 -1.84 9.71
C LYS A 236 13.05 -2.07 8.63
N ALA A 237 11.85 -2.48 9.02
CA ALA A 237 10.74 -2.58 8.09
C ALA A 237 10.50 -1.27 7.35
N SER A 238 10.08 -1.37 6.12
CA SER A 238 9.63 -0.26 5.28
C SER A 238 8.15 -0.38 4.97
N CYS A 239 7.55 0.69 4.52
CA CYS A 239 6.20 0.72 3.99
C CYS A 239 6.16 0.22 2.55
N PRO A 240 5.11 -0.51 2.15
CA PRO A 240 4.09 -1.06 3.03
C PRO A 240 4.55 -2.36 3.72
N ILE A 241 3.98 -2.66 4.90
CA ILE A 241 3.93 -4.00 5.45
C ILE A 241 2.67 -4.64 4.89
N VAL A 242 2.79 -5.74 4.18
CA VAL A 242 1.64 -6.43 3.58
C VAL A 242 1.07 -7.41 4.59
N VAL A 243 -0.25 -7.31 4.84
CA VAL A 243 -1.01 -8.26 5.65
C VAL A 243 -1.82 -9.13 4.68
N PHE A 244 -1.55 -10.42 4.66
CA PHE A 244 -2.15 -11.35 3.71
C PHE A 244 -1.98 -12.80 4.17
N ASP A 245 -3.03 -13.62 4.10
CA ASP A 245 -2.94 -15.07 4.35
C ASP A 245 -2.16 -15.74 3.20
N LEU A 246 -0.84 -15.90 3.38
CA LEU A 246 0.07 -16.38 2.34
C LEU A 246 0.00 -17.90 2.18
N ASN A 247 -0.26 -18.62 3.27
CA ASN A 247 -0.27 -20.08 3.30
C ASN A 247 -1.68 -20.70 3.22
N GLU A 248 -2.72 -19.87 3.08
CA GLU A 248 -4.14 -20.25 2.97
C GLU A 248 -4.66 -21.03 4.20
N ASP A 249 -4.14 -20.69 5.40
CA ASP A 249 -4.56 -21.34 6.65
C ASP A 249 -5.66 -20.58 7.42
N GLY A 250 -6.12 -19.47 6.87
CA GLY A 250 -7.18 -18.64 7.41
C GLY A 250 -6.70 -17.57 8.41
N ARG A 251 -5.41 -17.43 8.60
CA ARG A 251 -4.79 -16.36 9.43
C ARG A 251 -3.99 -15.41 8.56
N SER A 252 -4.01 -14.14 8.94
CA SER A 252 -3.24 -13.13 8.22
C SER A 252 -1.76 -13.18 8.60
N ASP A 253 -0.91 -13.36 7.60
CA ASP A 253 0.55 -13.29 7.71
C ASP A 253 1.07 -11.89 7.43
N LEU A 254 2.39 -11.67 7.65
CA LEU A 254 3.07 -10.43 7.30
C LEU A 254 4.15 -10.68 6.26
N VAL A 255 4.11 -9.95 5.15
CA VAL A 255 5.22 -9.86 4.19
C VAL A 255 5.80 -8.45 4.25
N TRP A 256 7.10 -8.36 4.50
CA TRP A 256 7.74 -7.08 4.70
C TRP A 256 9.20 -7.07 4.23
N GLY A 257 9.69 -5.91 3.84
CA GLY A 257 11.05 -5.70 3.38
C GLY A 257 11.82 -4.72 4.25
N LYS A 258 13.15 -4.82 4.22
CA LYS A 258 14.02 -3.82 4.83
C LYS A 258 14.22 -2.65 3.89
N GLY A 259 13.78 -1.46 4.32
CA GLY A 259 13.91 -0.25 3.52
C GLY A 259 15.33 0.28 3.34
N HIS A 260 16.25 -0.02 4.26
CA HIS A 260 17.61 0.51 4.29
C HIS A 260 18.68 -0.57 4.46
N ASP A 261 18.35 -1.81 4.15
CA ASP A 261 19.23 -2.97 4.26
C ASP A 261 18.73 -4.06 3.29
N TYR A 262 19.37 -5.22 3.30
CA TYR A 262 18.94 -6.38 2.54
C TYR A 262 17.89 -7.20 3.30
N GLY A 263 16.90 -7.71 2.59
CA GLY A 263 16.02 -8.78 3.05
C GLY A 263 14.53 -8.52 2.84
N LEU A 264 13.89 -9.55 2.32
CA LEU A 264 12.44 -9.76 2.23
C LEU A 264 12.07 -10.91 3.15
N TYR A 265 11.04 -10.73 3.96
CA TYR A 265 10.64 -11.67 5.00
C TYR A 265 9.16 -11.98 4.94
N TRP A 266 8.82 -13.19 5.38
CA TRP A 266 7.47 -13.62 5.69
C TRP A 266 7.41 -14.01 7.17
N TYR A 267 6.48 -13.44 7.90
CA TYR A 267 6.14 -13.84 9.25
C TYR A 267 4.82 -14.59 9.18
N GLU A 268 4.90 -15.92 9.31
CA GLU A 268 3.77 -16.83 9.36
C GLU A 268 3.08 -16.72 10.71
N GLN A 269 1.80 -16.38 10.72
CA GLN A 269 1.00 -16.37 11.93
C GLN A 269 0.61 -17.81 12.31
N LEU A 270 0.98 -18.20 13.51
CA LEU A 270 0.62 -19.50 14.07
C LEU A 270 -0.67 -19.39 14.90
N GLU A 271 -1.20 -20.54 15.34
CA GLU A 271 -2.27 -20.57 16.34
C GLU A 271 -1.93 -19.66 17.53
N PRO A 272 -2.83 -18.73 17.92
CA PRO A 272 -2.55 -17.83 19.03
C PRO A 272 -2.46 -18.58 20.37
N GLU A 273 -1.87 -17.94 21.35
CA GLU A 273 -1.89 -18.42 22.75
C GLU A 273 -3.32 -18.35 23.33
N GLU A 274 -3.56 -19.02 24.45
CA GLU A 274 -4.87 -19.05 25.13
C GLU A 274 -5.40 -17.64 25.51
N ASP A 275 -4.51 -16.68 25.72
CA ASP A 275 -4.84 -15.29 26.05
C ASP A 275 -5.05 -14.39 24.81
N GLY A 276 -5.00 -14.98 23.62
CA GLY A 276 -5.16 -14.28 22.34
C GLY A 276 -3.88 -13.58 21.84
N THR A 277 -2.73 -13.80 22.45
CA THR A 277 -1.45 -13.31 21.94
C THR A 277 -1.09 -14.00 20.64
N THR A 278 -0.81 -13.24 19.59
CA THR A 278 -0.42 -13.80 18.28
C THR A 278 0.98 -14.39 18.35
N ARG A 279 1.19 -15.49 17.63
CA ARG A 279 2.46 -16.19 17.54
C ARG A 279 2.97 -16.18 16.11
N TRP A 280 4.27 -16.06 15.98
CA TRP A 280 4.87 -15.86 14.65
C TRP A 280 6.06 -16.77 14.41
N LYS A 281 6.13 -17.36 13.22
CA LYS A 281 7.29 -18.06 12.72
C LYS A 281 7.92 -17.23 11.60
N HIS A 282 9.20 -16.97 11.72
CA HIS A 282 9.92 -16.07 10.83
C HIS A 282 10.59 -16.84 9.70
N HIS A 283 10.34 -16.40 8.48
CA HIS A 283 10.96 -16.94 7.28
C HIS A 283 11.70 -15.83 6.53
N LEU A 284 12.91 -16.13 6.09
CA LEU A 284 13.63 -15.33 5.12
C LEU A 284 13.21 -15.78 3.72
N ILE A 285 12.68 -14.86 2.91
CA ILE A 285 12.35 -15.14 1.51
C ILE A 285 13.58 -14.90 0.64
N ASP A 286 14.20 -13.70 0.76
CA ASP A 286 15.35 -13.32 -0.05
C ASP A 286 16.21 -12.29 0.70
N ASP A 287 17.52 -12.46 0.73
CA ASP A 287 18.50 -11.53 1.29
C ASP A 287 19.45 -10.93 0.25
N SER A 288 19.18 -11.17 -1.02
CA SER A 288 19.98 -10.66 -2.14
C SER A 288 19.56 -9.27 -2.62
N ILE A 289 18.35 -8.81 -2.26
CA ILE A 289 17.79 -7.52 -2.69
C ILE A 289 17.70 -6.57 -1.50
N SER A 290 18.14 -5.34 -1.72
CA SER A 290 18.12 -4.26 -0.72
C SER A 290 17.02 -3.24 -1.00
N GLN A 291 16.69 -2.44 0.02
CA GLN A 291 15.92 -1.19 -0.10
C GLN A 291 14.51 -1.36 -0.65
N LEU A 292 13.81 -2.33 -0.09
CA LEU A 292 12.45 -2.69 -0.48
C LEU A 292 11.44 -1.71 0.12
N HIS A 293 11.10 -0.63 -0.61
CA HIS A 293 10.13 0.39 -0.21
C HIS A 293 8.76 0.25 -0.89
N ALA A 294 8.60 -0.75 -1.74
CA ALA A 294 7.33 -1.05 -2.38
C ALA A 294 7.14 -2.57 -2.43
N ILE A 295 6.07 -3.06 -1.85
CA ILE A 295 5.68 -4.47 -1.90
C ILE A 295 4.18 -4.52 -2.18
N ILE A 296 3.78 -5.27 -3.19
CA ILE A 296 2.37 -5.52 -3.49
C ILE A 296 2.12 -7.01 -3.71
N MET A 297 0.87 -7.40 -3.51
CA MET A 297 0.37 -8.74 -3.82
C MET A 297 -0.60 -8.64 -4.99
N ALA A 298 -0.32 -9.33 -6.09
CA ALA A 298 -1.19 -9.35 -7.26
C ALA A 298 -1.11 -10.70 -7.98
N ASP A 299 -2.25 -11.20 -8.46
CA ASP A 299 -2.32 -12.35 -9.35
C ASP A 299 -2.00 -11.88 -10.78
N LEU A 300 -0.75 -12.07 -11.18
CA LEU A 300 -0.26 -11.60 -12.49
C LEU A 300 -0.50 -12.60 -13.62
N ASP A 301 -0.59 -13.88 -13.32
CA ASP A 301 -0.74 -14.90 -14.34
C ASP A 301 -2.15 -15.50 -14.41
N GLY A 302 -3.06 -15.04 -13.53
CA GLY A 302 -4.47 -15.41 -13.56
C GLY A 302 -4.72 -16.82 -13.02
N ASP A 303 -3.82 -17.35 -12.20
CA ASP A 303 -3.97 -18.68 -11.62
C ASP A 303 -4.80 -18.71 -10.32
N GLY A 304 -5.19 -17.54 -9.83
CA GLY A 304 -5.97 -17.35 -8.61
C GLY A 304 -5.12 -17.14 -7.36
N ARG A 305 -3.78 -17.18 -7.46
CA ARG A 305 -2.86 -16.88 -6.38
C ARG A 305 -2.15 -15.56 -6.62
N LYS A 306 -1.89 -14.82 -5.56
CA LYS A 306 -1.19 -13.56 -5.66
C LYS A 306 0.31 -13.77 -5.49
N GLU A 307 1.10 -13.27 -6.41
CA GLU A 307 2.55 -13.19 -6.27
C GLU A 307 2.96 -12.00 -5.43
N ILE A 308 4.14 -12.10 -4.81
CA ILE A 308 4.80 -10.95 -4.18
C ILE A 308 5.58 -10.22 -5.25
N ILE A 309 5.31 -8.93 -5.42
CA ILE A 309 6.00 -8.06 -6.38
C ILE A 309 6.68 -6.96 -5.60
N THR A 310 7.98 -6.83 -5.79
CA THR A 310 8.80 -5.83 -5.12
C THR A 310 10.02 -5.46 -5.98
N GLY A 311 10.79 -4.49 -5.53
CA GLY A 311 12.01 -4.11 -6.23
C GLY A 311 12.89 -3.19 -5.39
N LYS A 312 14.10 -2.99 -5.87
CA LYS A 312 15.06 -2.08 -5.29
C LYS A 312 14.83 -0.66 -5.78
N ARG A 313 14.65 0.29 -4.87
CA ARG A 313 14.58 1.71 -5.25
C ARG A 313 15.92 2.23 -5.78
N TYR A 314 15.87 3.27 -6.61
CA TYR A 314 17.05 3.89 -7.16
C TYR A 314 17.82 4.68 -6.07
N TYR A 315 19.11 4.42 -5.94
CA TYR A 315 20.14 5.22 -5.25
C TYR A 315 19.74 5.83 -3.89
N ALA A 316 19.14 5.00 -3.04
CA ALA A 316 18.55 5.41 -1.77
C ALA A 316 19.50 6.20 -0.87
N HIS A 317 18.95 7.26 -0.27
CA HIS A 317 19.70 8.23 0.53
C HIS A 317 20.97 8.76 -0.15
N SER A 318 20.90 8.99 -1.46
CA SER A 318 22.04 9.50 -2.25
C SER A 318 23.27 8.60 -2.12
N GLY A 319 23.08 7.28 -2.21
CA GLY A 319 24.14 6.27 -2.19
C GLY A 319 24.69 5.90 -0.81
N ARG A 320 24.03 6.30 0.29
CA ARG A 320 24.55 6.04 1.65
C ARG A 320 24.09 4.73 2.26
N ASP A 321 23.00 4.16 1.78
CA ASP A 321 22.45 2.93 2.30
C ASP A 321 23.16 1.69 1.74
N LYS A 322 23.08 0.57 2.47
CA LYS A 322 23.60 -0.69 1.97
C LYS A 322 22.90 -1.09 0.67
N GLY A 323 23.67 -1.49 -0.32
CA GLY A 323 23.17 -1.85 -1.63
C GLY A 323 22.64 -0.68 -2.47
N ALA A 324 22.93 0.58 -2.12
CA ALA A 324 22.48 1.74 -2.87
C ALA A 324 22.90 1.71 -4.34
N GLU A 325 24.09 1.18 -4.63
CA GLU A 325 24.65 1.09 -5.98
C GLU A 325 24.35 -0.25 -6.69
N ASP A 326 23.64 -1.16 -6.02
CA ASP A 326 23.22 -2.41 -6.66
C ASP A 326 22.27 -2.14 -7.83
N PRO A 327 22.19 -3.06 -8.80
CA PRO A 327 21.28 -2.90 -9.93
C PRO A 327 19.83 -2.68 -9.51
N ILE A 328 19.12 -1.78 -10.20
CA ILE A 328 17.69 -1.61 -10.06
C ILE A 328 17.03 -2.89 -10.58
N VAL A 329 16.15 -3.46 -9.77
CA VAL A 329 15.41 -4.67 -10.12
C VAL A 329 13.94 -4.54 -9.75
N LEU A 330 13.09 -5.15 -10.57
CA LEU A 330 11.71 -5.48 -10.24
C LEU A 330 11.61 -7.00 -10.24
N VAL A 331 11.12 -7.58 -9.14
CA VAL A 331 11.09 -9.02 -8.93
C VAL A 331 9.68 -9.49 -8.61
N ARG A 332 9.33 -10.64 -9.17
CA ARG A 332 8.12 -11.39 -8.85
C ARG A 332 8.53 -12.69 -8.14
N TYR A 333 7.97 -12.95 -6.97
CA TYR A 333 8.08 -14.22 -6.28
C TYR A 333 6.77 -14.99 -6.39
N SER A 334 6.81 -16.13 -7.05
CA SER A 334 5.74 -17.14 -6.99
C SER A 334 6.10 -18.17 -5.92
N TYR A 335 5.09 -18.76 -5.30
CA TYR A 335 5.27 -19.74 -4.23
C TYR A 335 4.27 -20.90 -4.41
N GLU A 336 4.62 -22.06 -3.85
CA GLU A 336 3.79 -23.25 -3.84
C GLU A 336 3.49 -23.64 -2.39
N LEU A 337 2.22 -23.95 -2.11
CA LEU A 337 1.83 -24.56 -0.85
C LEU A 337 2.27 -26.02 -0.83
N LYS A 338 2.96 -26.45 0.23
CA LYS A 338 3.49 -27.81 0.38
C LYS A 338 2.76 -28.57 1.47
#